data_98b99ba8b237677b32c90a3df29d2047
#
_entry.id   98b99ba8b237677b32c90a3df29d2047
#
_cell.length_a   1.000
_cell.length_b   1.000
_cell.length_c   1.000
_cell.angle_alpha   90.00
_cell.angle_beta   90.00
_cell.angle_gamma   90.00
#
_symmetry.space_group_name_H-M   'P 1'
#
loop_
_entity.id
_entity.type
_entity.pdbx_description
1 polymer ?
#
loop_
_entity_poly.entity_id
_entity_poly.type
_entity_poly.pdbx_seq_one_letter_code
_entity_poly.pdbx_strand_id
1 'polypeptide(L)'
;PAKATVSSTLTCAASGAVDADGDKMTFTYKWYVRTSSGTTTSGPSKSTTYAGKISKGDSIYCTAFADDGTATSAESGASNIVTISNTAPTVRGATLSPAKATVSSTLTCAPDGASDADGDKLTYTYDWYFSDASAGVSRVYSGLKSPVFASAKIAKGDKLYCTVIASDGTTSSSASANSNTVTVANTAPTVRAATLSPAKATVSSTLTCAASGAVDADGDK
;
A
#
# COMPACT_ATOMS: atom_id res chain seq x y z
N PRO A 1 21.01 -12.13 10.44
CA PRO A 1 19.70 -11.84 11.03
C PRO A 1 18.84 -13.09 11.13
N ALA A 2 17.99 -13.19 12.15
CA ALA A 2 17.13 -14.36 12.38
C ALA A 2 16.10 -14.57 11.24
N LYS A 3 15.73 -13.50 10.55
CA LYS A 3 14.97 -13.50 9.30
C LYS A 3 15.59 -12.46 8.36
N ALA A 4 16.06 -12.90 7.20
CA ALA A 4 16.55 -12.02 6.15
C ALA A 4 15.46 -11.82 5.08
N THR A 5 15.39 -10.62 4.52
CA THR A 5 14.52 -10.26 3.40
C THR A 5 15.38 -9.73 2.25
N VAL A 6 14.78 -9.41 1.11
CA VAL A 6 15.50 -8.90 -0.07
C VAL A 6 16.28 -7.61 0.19
N SER A 7 15.93 -6.86 1.23
CA SER A 7 16.62 -5.63 1.65
C SER A 7 17.69 -5.85 2.73
N SER A 8 17.89 -7.10 3.20
CA SER A 8 18.85 -7.39 4.26
C SER A 8 20.29 -7.39 3.75
N THR A 9 21.18 -6.77 4.51
CA THR A 9 22.63 -6.90 4.30
C THR A 9 23.11 -8.22 4.91
N LEU A 10 23.70 -9.10 4.10
CA LEU A 10 24.27 -10.37 4.52
C LEU A 10 25.78 -10.23 4.65
N THR A 11 26.33 -10.70 5.78
CA THR A 11 27.77 -10.68 6.05
C THR A 11 28.30 -12.06 6.36
N CYS A 12 29.50 -12.36 5.87
CA CYS A 12 30.27 -13.59 6.12
C CYS A 12 31.48 -13.26 6.99
N ALA A 13 31.76 -14.09 7.97
CA ALA A 13 32.95 -13.98 8.80
C ALA A 13 33.65 -15.33 8.91
N ALA A 14 34.97 -15.35 8.74
CA ALA A 14 35.80 -16.51 9.01
C ALA A 14 35.99 -16.66 10.52
N SER A 15 36.03 -17.91 11.00
CA SER A 15 36.33 -18.23 12.40
C SER A 15 37.20 -19.49 12.47
N GLY A 16 38.00 -19.60 13.53
CA GLY A 16 38.80 -20.82 13.81
C GLY A 16 39.99 -21.05 12.86
N ALA A 17 40.40 -20.02 12.10
CA ALA A 17 41.61 -20.10 11.29
C ALA A 17 42.85 -20.06 12.21
N VAL A 18 43.82 -20.95 11.94
CA VAL A 18 45.07 -21.05 12.67
C VAL A 18 46.20 -21.17 11.66
N ASP A 19 47.26 -20.43 11.87
CA ASP A 19 48.53 -20.58 11.19
C ASP A 19 49.57 -21.17 12.14
N ALA A 20 50.31 -22.20 11.70
CA ALA A 20 51.27 -22.91 12.56
C ALA A 20 52.55 -22.08 12.83
N ASP A 21 52.94 -21.25 11.90
CA ASP A 21 54.12 -20.39 11.98
C ASP A 21 53.81 -19.04 12.62
N GLY A 22 52.52 -18.76 12.87
CA GLY A 22 52.03 -17.55 13.52
C GLY A 22 51.92 -16.32 12.57
N ASP A 23 51.87 -16.57 11.28
CA ASP A 23 51.78 -15.52 10.28
C ASP A 23 50.41 -14.84 10.28
N LYS A 24 50.41 -13.58 9.85
CA LYS A 24 49.17 -12.78 9.78
C LYS A 24 48.30 -13.20 8.60
N MET A 25 47.16 -13.77 8.89
CA MET A 25 46.20 -14.20 7.87
C MET A 25 45.31 -13.09 7.37
N THR A 26 45.02 -13.13 6.08
CA THR A 26 43.95 -12.38 5.40
C THR A 26 42.88 -13.36 4.89
N PHE A 27 41.67 -12.88 4.64
CA PHE A 27 40.54 -13.73 4.26
C PHE A 27 39.90 -13.25 2.97
N THR A 28 39.46 -14.24 2.18
CA THR A 28 38.56 -14.03 1.04
C THR A 28 37.32 -14.92 1.22
N TYR A 29 36.20 -14.47 0.67
CA TYR A 29 34.91 -15.11 0.85
C TYR A 29 34.31 -15.44 -0.50
N LYS A 30 33.66 -16.60 -0.57
CA LYS A 30 32.91 -17.06 -1.72
C LYS A 30 31.46 -17.26 -1.32
N TRP A 31 30.54 -16.72 -2.12
CA TRP A 31 29.13 -16.77 -1.82
C TRP A 31 28.39 -17.72 -2.75
N TYR A 32 27.41 -18.40 -2.20
CA TYR A 32 26.57 -19.34 -2.90
C TYR A 32 25.12 -18.93 -2.72
N VAL A 33 24.39 -18.78 -3.83
CA VAL A 33 22.96 -18.51 -3.85
C VAL A 33 22.26 -19.66 -4.52
N ARG A 34 21.44 -20.34 -3.77
CA ARG A 34 20.59 -21.44 -4.26
C ARG A 34 19.19 -20.87 -4.52
N THR A 35 18.79 -20.88 -5.79
CA THR A 35 17.47 -20.45 -6.27
C THR A 35 16.66 -21.67 -6.70
N SER A 36 15.40 -21.47 -7.07
CA SER A 36 14.57 -22.53 -7.69
C SER A 36 15.13 -23.05 -9.02
N SER A 37 15.95 -22.25 -9.72
CA SER A 37 16.57 -22.61 -11.00
C SER A 37 17.97 -23.22 -10.88
N GLY A 38 18.55 -23.28 -9.69
CA GLY A 38 19.88 -23.85 -9.46
C GLY A 38 20.71 -23.03 -8.48
N THR A 39 22.01 -23.37 -8.41
CA THR A 39 22.95 -22.66 -7.53
C THR A 39 23.90 -21.80 -8.37
N THR A 40 23.99 -20.53 -8.03
CA THR A 40 24.99 -19.60 -8.56
C THR A 40 26.07 -19.34 -7.53
N THR A 41 27.30 -19.09 -7.98
CA THR A 41 28.44 -18.79 -7.10
C THR A 41 29.10 -17.49 -7.50
N SER A 42 29.55 -16.69 -6.51
CA SER A 42 30.50 -15.60 -6.77
C SER A 42 31.93 -16.13 -6.72
N GLY A 43 32.86 -15.47 -7.41
CA GLY A 43 34.29 -15.70 -7.18
C GLY A 43 34.70 -15.25 -5.78
N PRO A 44 35.90 -15.71 -5.27
CA PRO A 44 36.45 -15.23 -4.02
C PRO A 44 36.65 -13.70 -4.02
N SER A 45 36.28 -13.04 -2.92
CA SER A 45 36.37 -11.59 -2.74
C SER A 45 36.80 -11.27 -1.31
N LYS A 46 37.52 -10.18 -1.12
CA LYS A 46 37.84 -9.65 0.23
C LYS A 46 36.64 -9.01 0.91
N SER A 47 35.55 -8.76 0.19
CA SER A 47 34.32 -8.22 0.79
C SER A 47 33.63 -9.26 1.64
N THR A 48 33.38 -8.90 2.89
CA THR A 48 32.58 -9.70 3.82
C THR A 48 31.09 -9.62 3.53
N THR A 49 30.67 -8.69 2.67
CA THR A 49 29.26 -8.41 2.37
C THR A 49 28.88 -8.98 1.01
N TYR A 50 27.73 -9.63 0.93
CA TYR A 50 27.16 -10.07 -0.34
C TYR A 50 26.59 -8.87 -1.10
N ALA A 51 27.03 -8.67 -2.34
CA ALA A 51 26.61 -7.57 -3.20
C ALA A 51 25.74 -7.99 -4.39
N GLY A 52 25.40 -9.27 -4.51
CA GLY A 52 24.55 -9.79 -5.59
C GLY A 52 23.06 -9.55 -5.35
N LYS A 53 22.27 -9.76 -6.40
CA LYS A 53 20.80 -9.75 -6.31
C LYS A 53 20.31 -10.99 -5.59
N ILE A 54 19.35 -10.82 -4.70
CA ILE A 54 18.65 -11.89 -3.97
C ILE A 54 17.13 -11.73 -4.14
N SER A 55 16.42 -12.84 -4.09
CA SER A 55 14.98 -12.89 -4.22
C SER A 55 14.36 -13.68 -3.07
N LYS A 56 13.11 -13.43 -2.78
CA LYS A 56 12.33 -14.22 -1.83
C LYS A 56 12.41 -15.72 -2.16
N GLY A 57 12.69 -16.56 -1.16
CA GLY A 57 12.85 -17.99 -1.30
C GLY A 57 14.29 -18.46 -1.58
N ASP A 58 15.19 -17.56 -1.97
CA ASP A 58 16.60 -17.91 -2.14
C ASP A 58 17.22 -18.36 -0.82
N SER A 59 18.16 -19.30 -0.91
CA SER A 59 18.97 -19.77 0.22
C SER A 59 20.42 -19.42 -0.03
N ILE A 60 21.05 -18.71 0.91
CA ILE A 60 22.39 -18.14 0.76
C ILE A 60 23.30 -18.66 1.86
N TYR A 61 24.53 -19.03 1.49
CA TYR A 61 25.62 -19.35 2.41
C TYR A 61 26.95 -18.89 1.84
N CYS A 62 27.98 -18.88 2.66
CA CYS A 62 29.32 -18.51 2.27
C CYS A 62 30.36 -19.54 2.74
N THR A 63 31.51 -19.48 2.11
CA THR A 63 32.75 -20.15 2.54
C THR A 63 33.85 -19.12 2.62
N ALA A 64 34.96 -19.48 3.27
CA ALA A 64 36.13 -18.61 3.42
C ALA A 64 37.43 -19.33 3.01
N PHE A 65 38.39 -18.54 2.58
CA PHE A 65 39.79 -18.96 2.41
C PHE A 65 40.66 -18.08 3.28
N ALA A 66 41.65 -18.66 3.94
CA ALA A 66 42.70 -17.92 4.64
C ALA A 66 43.96 -17.87 3.77
N ASP A 67 44.67 -16.75 3.83
CA ASP A 67 45.93 -16.54 3.11
C ASP A 67 46.94 -15.89 4.06
N ASP A 68 48.12 -16.49 4.22
CA ASP A 68 49.22 -16.05 5.09
C ASP A 68 50.21 -15.16 4.37
N GLY A 69 49.98 -14.87 3.07
CA GLY A 69 50.87 -14.14 2.19
C GLY A 69 51.84 -15.00 1.40
N THR A 70 51.94 -16.32 1.71
CA THR A 70 52.75 -17.31 1.04
C THR A 70 51.92 -18.40 0.40
N ALA A 71 50.84 -18.84 1.10
CA ALA A 71 49.93 -19.89 0.69
C ALA A 71 48.52 -19.56 1.05
N THR A 72 47.56 -20.11 0.27
CA THR A 72 46.14 -19.98 0.53
C THR A 72 45.57 -21.34 0.97
N SER A 73 44.73 -21.35 1.98
CA SER A 73 44.08 -22.57 2.50
C SER A 73 43.14 -23.21 1.46
N ALA A 74 42.75 -24.46 1.72
CA ALA A 74 41.59 -25.04 1.09
C ALA A 74 40.32 -24.23 1.47
N GLU A 75 39.27 -24.37 0.65
CA GLU A 75 37.94 -23.77 0.95
C GLU A 75 37.40 -24.33 2.27
N SER A 76 36.93 -23.44 3.14
CA SER A 76 36.32 -23.82 4.42
C SER A 76 35.02 -24.62 4.21
N GLY A 77 34.51 -25.23 5.26
CA GLY A 77 33.12 -25.69 5.31
C GLY A 77 32.14 -24.52 5.08
N ALA A 78 30.95 -24.89 4.67
CA ALA A 78 29.87 -23.88 4.45
C ALA A 78 29.43 -23.26 5.78
N SER A 79 29.09 -21.99 5.75
CA SER A 79 28.39 -21.30 6.84
C SER A 79 26.99 -21.90 7.08
N ASN A 80 26.29 -21.40 8.08
CA ASN A 80 24.84 -21.59 8.16
C ASN A 80 24.16 -21.05 6.90
N ILE A 81 23.02 -21.66 6.55
CA ILE A 81 22.19 -21.22 5.42
C ILE A 81 21.21 -20.16 5.90
N VAL A 82 21.10 -19.07 5.16
CA VAL A 82 20.09 -18.03 5.36
C VAL A 82 19.09 -18.10 4.21
N THR A 83 17.81 -18.30 4.54
CA THR A 83 16.73 -18.26 3.55
C THR A 83 16.10 -16.88 3.54
N ILE A 84 15.88 -16.31 2.34
CA ILE A 84 15.27 -15.01 2.16
C ILE A 84 13.75 -15.13 2.31
N SER A 85 13.25 -14.50 3.34
CA SER A 85 11.82 -14.50 3.70
C SER A 85 11.05 -13.45 2.93
N ASN A 86 9.72 -13.62 2.87
CA ASN A 86 8.80 -12.59 2.38
C ASN A 86 8.96 -11.29 3.15
N THR A 87 8.92 -10.19 2.43
CA THR A 87 8.77 -8.83 2.97
C THR A 87 7.29 -8.45 2.89
N ALA A 88 6.72 -7.94 3.97
CA ALA A 88 5.35 -7.45 3.92
C ALA A 88 5.26 -6.19 3.03
N PRO A 89 4.16 -6.01 2.29
CA PRO A 89 3.93 -4.81 1.50
C PRO A 89 3.81 -3.57 2.40
N THR A 90 3.96 -2.41 1.79
CA THR A 90 3.75 -1.11 2.43
C THR A 90 2.74 -0.30 1.64
N VAL A 91 1.95 0.52 2.32
CA VAL A 91 1.08 1.53 1.73
C VAL A 91 1.18 2.80 2.58
N ARG A 92 1.51 3.92 1.94
CA ARG A 92 1.81 5.16 2.65
C ARG A 92 0.56 5.93 3.00
N GLY A 93 -0.36 6.08 2.06
CA GLY A 93 -1.55 6.89 2.19
C GLY A 93 -2.73 6.35 1.40
N ALA A 94 -3.82 7.09 1.47
CA ALA A 94 -5.01 6.88 0.67
C ALA A 94 -5.50 8.22 0.10
N THR A 95 -6.20 8.18 -1.01
CA THR A 95 -6.86 9.37 -1.60
C THR A 95 -8.33 9.06 -1.82
N LEU A 96 -9.20 9.95 -1.33
CA LEU A 96 -10.64 9.88 -1.53
C LEU A 96 -11.06 10.85 -2.62
N SER A 97 -11.77 10.35 -3.62
CA SER A 97 -12.27 11.14 -4.74
C SER A 97 -13.76 10.86 -5.04
N PRO A 98 -14.50 11.87 -5.59
CA PRO A 98 -14.06 13.23 -5.84
C PRO A 98 -13.88 14.03 -4.53
N ALA A 99 -12.96 14.99 -4.51
CA ALA A 99 -12.74 15.86 -3.34
C ALA A 99 -13.93 16.78 -3.04
N LYS A 100 -14.77 17.05 -4.04
CA LYS A 100 -16.05 17.74 -3.91
C LYS A 100 -17.15 16.75 -4.26
N ALA A 101 -17.97 16.38 -3.30
CA ALA A 101 -19.05 15.41 -3.46
C ALA A 101 -20.39 16.03 -3.12
N THR A 102 -21.44 15.56 -3.76
CA THR A 102 -22.84 15.80 -3.45
C THR A 102 -23.51 14.47 -3.14
N VAL A 103 -24.78 14.46 -2.78
CA VAL A 103 -25.56 13.25 -2.45
C VAL A 103 -25.60 12.21 -3.59
N SER A 104 -25.39 12.66 -4.83
CA SER A 104 -25.35 11.77 -6.01
C SER A 104 -23.95 11.28 -6.39
N SER A 105 -22.91 11.70 -5.66
CA SER A 105 -21.53 11.34 -5.98
C SER A 105 -21.20 9.92 -5.56
N THR A 106 -20.44 9.22 -6.42
CA THR A 106 -19.81 7.95 -6.08
C THR A 106 -18.41 8.22 -5.53
N LEU A 107 -18.19 7.86 -4.27
CA LEU A 107 -16.90 8.05 -3.61
C LEU A 107 -16.00 6.82 -3.80
N THR A 108 -14.75 7.06 -4.18
CA THR A 108 -13.75 6.02 -4.44
C THR A 108 -12.49 6.28 -3.63
N CYS A 109 -12.03 5.28 -2.89
CA CYS A 109 -10.77 5.28 -2.14
C CYS A 109 -9.67 4.63 -2.98
N ALA A 110 -8.55 5.29 -3.15
CA ALA A 110 -7.40 4.77 -3.89
C ALA A 110 -6.16 4.72 -2.98
N PRO A 111 -5.34 3.65 -3.04
CA PRO A 111 -4.07 3.59 -2.34
C PRO A 111 -3.08 4.61 -2.92
N ASP A 112 -2.24 5.20 -2.05
CA ASP A 112 -1.12 6.04 -2.42
C ASP A 112 0.18 5.46 -1.88
N GLY A 113 1.21 5.36 -2.76
CA GLY A 113 2.53 4.86 -2.40
C GLY A 113 2.54 3.40 -1.93
N ALA A 114 1.70 2.54 -2.52
CA ALA A 114 1.72 1.11 -2.25
C ALA A 114 2.87 0.44 -3.01
N SER A 115 3.65 -0.39 -2.31
CA SER A 115 4.76 -1.14 -2.88
C SER A 115 5.07 -2.40 -2.11
N ASP A 116 5.66 -3.36 -2.81
CA ASP A 116 6.21 -4.59 -2.25
C ASP A 116 7.67 -4.74 -2.67
N ALA A 117 8.55 -5.05 -1.71
CA ALA A 117 9.99 -5.13 -1.97
C ALA A 117 10.38 -6.42 -2.73
N ASP A 118 9.57 -7.47 -2.62
CA ASP A 118 9.75 -8.73 -3.35
C ASP A 118 9.18 -8.68 -4.76
N GLY A 119 8.40 -7.63 -5.07
CA GLY A 119 7.74 -7.43 -6.35
C GLY A 119 6.43 -8.21 -6.50
N ASP A 120 5.83 -8.63 -5.39
CA ASP A 120 4.58 -9.38 -5.40
C ASP A 120 3.40 -8.51 -5.84
N LYS A 121 2.38 -9.16 -6.43
CA LYS A 121 1.14 -8.51 -6.84
C LYS A 121 0.30 -8.15 -5.62
N LEU A 122 -0.01 -6.88 -5.46
CA LEU A 122 -0.81 -6.38 -4.35
C LEU A 122 -2.32 -6.50 -4.60
N THR A 123 -3.03 -6.84 -3.55
CA THR A 123 -4.47 -6.72 -3.40
C THR A 123 -4.79 -5.78 -2.25
N TYR A 124 -5.99 -5.20 -2.22
CA TYR A 124 -6.33 -4.15 -1.27
C TYR A 124 -7.62 -4.44 -0.55
N THR A 125 -7.68 -4.02 0.72
CA THR A 125 -8.91 -3.86 1.49
C THR A 125 -9.00 -2.42 1.99
N TYR A 126 -10.24 -1.96 2.20
CA TYR A 126 -10.57 -0.58 2.49
C TYR A 126 -11.37 -0.49 3.77
N ASP A 127 -10.97 0.42 4.65
CA ASP A 127 -11.75 0.80 5.82
C ASP A 127 -12.30 2.20 5.57
N TRP A 128 -13.61 2.35 5.74
CA TRP A 128 -14.31 3.61 5.54
C TRP A 128 -14.80 4.17 6.87
N TYR A 129 -14.55 5.43 7.06
CA TYR A 129 -14.96 6.18 8.23
C TYR A 129 -16.01 7.20 7.78
N PHE A 130 -17.20 7.07 8.36
CA PHE A 130 -18.37 7.84 8.00
C PHE A 130 -18.89 8.57 9.26
N SER A 131 -19.10 9.87 9.15
CA SER A 131 -19.76 10.69 10.19
C SER A 131 -21.03 11.27 9.61
N ASP A 132 -22.17 10.82 10.17
CA ASP A 132 -23.51 11.26 9.81
C ASP A 132 -23.77 12.63 10.46
N ALA A 133 -23.97 13.66 9.65
CA ALA A 133 -24.16 15.02 10.13
C ALA A 133 -25.54 15.21 10.81
N SER A 134 -26.55 14.45 10.39
CA SER A 134 -27.92 14.57 10.90
C SER A 134 -28.13 13.82 12.20
N ALA A 135 -27.53 12.61 12.32
CA ALA A 135 -27.65 11.75 13.49
C ALA A 135 -26.56 11.98 14.54
N GLY A 136 -25.47 12.68 14.18
CA GLY A 136 -24.31 12.86 15.06
C GLY A 136 -23.56 11.56 15.36
N VAL A 137 -23.72 10.54 14.52
CA VAL A 137 -23.17 9.19 14.72
C VAL A 137 -22.00 8.96 13.77
N SER A 138 -20.90 8.41 14.30
CA SER A 138 -19.78 7.93 13.48
C SER A 138 -19.84 6.41 13.32
N ARG A 139 -19.53 5.92 12.12
CA ARG A 139 -19.50 4.50 11.79
C ARG A 139 -18.21 4.15 11.07
N VAL A 140 -17.77 2.91 11.25
CA VAL A 140 -16.62 2.34 10.54
C VAL A 140 -17.07 1.11 9.77
N TYR A 141 -16.71 1.02 8.51
CA TYR A 141 -16.93 -0.13 7.63
C TYR A 141 -15.58 -0.68 7.24
N SER A 142 -15.17 -1.82 7.80
CA SER A 142 -13.82 -2.36 7.68
C SER A 142 -13.75 -3.56 6.75
N GLY A 143 -12.56 -3.75 6.15
CA GLY A 143 -12.22 -4.93 5.37
C GLY A 143 -12.95 -5.07 4.03
N LEU A 144 -13.46 -3.98 3.47
CA LEU A 144 -14.19 -3.99 2.21
C LEU A 144 -13.21 -4.22 1.05
N LYS A 145 -13.56 -5.11 0.12
CA LYS A 145 -12.75 -5.38 -1.09
C LYS A 145 -13.00 -4.36 -2.22
N SER A 146 -14.14 -3.66 -2.17
CA SER A 146 -14.46 -2.62 -3.14
C SER A 146 -13.86 -1.29 -2.72
N PRO A 147 -13.18 -0.57 -3.63
CA PRO A 147 -12.72 0.78 -3.37
C PRO A 147 -13.86 1.80 -3.34
N VAL A 148 -15.07 1.40 -3.74
CA VAL A 148 -16.24 2.29 -3.82
C VAL A 148 -17.06 2.19 -2.55
N PHE A 149 -17.39 3.34 -1.96
CA PHE A 149 -18.30 3.41 -0.83
C PHE A 149 -19.75 3.15 -1.28
N ALA A 150 -20.30 2.03 -0.86
CA ALA A 150 -21.64 1.59 -1.23
C ALA A 150 -22.54 1.26 -0.02
N SER A 151 -22.02 1.45 1.20
CA SER A 151 -22.65 0.90 2.41
C SER A 151 -23.75 1.78 3.00
N ALA A 152 -23.86 3.03 2.61
CA ALA A 152 -24.87 3.95 3.12
C ALA A 152 -25.26 5.01 2.08
N LYS A 153 -26.48 5.53 2.24
CA LYS A 153 -26.91 6.72 1.54
C LYS A 153 -26.22 7.92 2.19
N ILE A 154 -25.40 8.66 1.44
CA ILE A 154 -24.75 9.88 1.92
C ILE A 154 -25.72 11.05 1.86
N ALA A 155 -25.68 11.92 2.85
CA ALA A 155 -26.49 13.13 2.94
C ALA A 155 -25.62 14.39 3.01
N LYS A 156 -26.19 15.55 2.73
CA LYS A 156 -25.53 16.84 2.87
C LYS A 156 -24.96 17.02 4.27
N GLY A 157 -23.70 17.46 4.35
CA GLY A 157 -22.98 17.66 5.60
C GLY A 157 -22.21 16.44 6.13
N ASP A 158 -22.50 15.24 5.63
CA ASP A 158 -21.77 14.04 6.00
C ASP A 158 -20.27 14.17 5.68
N LYS A 159 -19.44 13.54 6.51
CA LYS A 159 -18.00 13.50 6.32
C LYS A 159 -17.50 12.08 6.17
N LEU A 160 -16.65 11.87 5.18
CA LEU A 160 -16.06 10.57 4.89
C LEU A 160 -14.55 10.70 4.70
N TYR A 161 -13.83 9.67 5.16
CA TYR A 161 -12.45 9.40 4.78
C TYR A 161 -12.22 7.88 4.77
N CYS A 162 -11.10 7.44 4.22
CA CYS A 162 -10.76 6.02 4.14
C CYS A 162 -9.32 5.75 4.51
N THR A 163 -9.02 4.49 4.84
CA THR A 163 -7.68 3.92 4.89
C THR A 163 -7.61 2.68 4.02
N VAL A 164 -6.42 2.28 3.64
CA VAL A 164 -6.16 1.12 2.77
C VAL A 164 -5.17 0.19 3.45
N ILE A 165 -5.40 -1.12 3.32
CA ILE A 165 -4.46 -2.17 3.69
C ILE A 165 -4.09 -2.93 2.43
N ALA A 166 -2.80 -3.07 2.15
CA ALA A 166 -2.28 -3.87 1.04
C ALA A 166 -1.92 -5.27 1.50
N SER A 167 -2.12 -6.27 0.66
CA SER A 167 -1.69 -7.66 0.89
C SER A 167 -1.03 -8.22 -0.35
N ASP A 168 0.09 -8.94 -0.15
CA ASP A 168 0.84 -9.71 -1.16
C ASP A 168 0.32 -11.15 -1.33
N GLY A 169 -0.75 -11.52 -0.60
CA GLY A 169 -1.30 -12.87 -0.54
C GLY A 169 -0.68 -13.75 0.56
N THR A 170 0.42 -13.32 1.19
CA THR A 170 1.10 -14.01 2.30
C THR A 170 1.01 -13.22 3.59
N THR A 171 1.22 -11.92 3.48
CA THR A 171 1.21 -10.95 4.59
C THR A 171 0.46 -9.69 4.17
N SER A 172 0.14 -8.85 5.16
CA SER A 172 -0.51 -7.56 4.90
C SER A 172 0.29 -6.42 5.52
N SER A 173 0.16 -5.24 4.93
CA SER A 173 0.69 -4.00 5.48
C SER A 173 -0.06 -3.59 6.74
N SER A 174 0.49 -2.64 7.49
CA SER A 174 -0.32 -1.80 8.36
C SER A 174 -1.32 -0.99 7.52
N ALA A 175 -2.37 -0.47 8.16
CA ALA A 175 -3.26 0.49 7.51
C ALA A 175 -2.48 1.73 7.06
N SER A 176 -2.84 2.29 5.91
CA SER A 176 -2.30 3.55 5.41
C SER A 176 -2.59 4.73 6.35
N ALA A 177 -1.96 5.85 6.12
CA ALA A 177 -2.46 7.12 6.65
C ALA A 177 -3.88 7.39 6.10
N ASN A 178 -4.65 8.18 6.85
CA ASN A 178 -5.99 8.58 6.42
C ASN A 178 -5.93 9.32 5.09
N SER A 179 -6.96 9.11 4.26
CA SER A 179 -7.19 9.94 3.09
C SER A 179 -7.55 11.38 3.47
N ASN A 180 -7.66 12.25 2.48
CA ASN A 180 -8.38 13.51 2.64
C ASN A 180 -9.81 13.23 3.11
N THR A 181 -10.36 14.13 3.93
CA THR A 181 -11.76 14.09 4.32
C THR A 181 -12.62 14.80 3.27
N VAL A 182 -13.66 14.14 2.81
CA VAL A 182 -14.68 14.71 1.92
C VAL A 182 -15.92 15.05 2.73
N THR A 183 -16.38 16.28 2.64
CA THR A 183 -17.68 16.70 3.17
C THR A 183 -18.68 16.76 2.03
N VAL A 184 -19.83 16.13 2.17
CA VAL A 184 -20.91 16.13 1.17
C VAL A 184 -21.52 17.52 1.10
N ALA A 185 -21.38 18.17 -0.04
CA ALA A 185 -21.83 19.52 -0.28
C ALA A 185 -23.33 19.55 -0.63
N ASN A 186 -23.93 20.73 -0.48
CA ASN A 186 -25.27 21.02 -0.97
C ASN A 186 -25.36 20.89 -2.49
N THR A 187 -26.45 20.33 -2.97
CA THR A 187 -26.86 20.37 -4.37
C THR A 187 -27.88 21.48 -4.56
N ALA A 188 -27.70 22.32 -5.56
CA ALA A 188 -28.66 23.37 -5.83
C ALA A 188 -30.00 22.78 -6.30
N PRO A 189 -31.13 23.37 -5.88
CA PRO A 189 -32.44 22.91 -6.35
C PRO A 189 -32.60 23.20 -7.87
N THR A 190 -33.44 22.42 -8.50
CA THR A 190 -33.81 22.59 -9.91
C THR A 190 -35.30 22.88 -10.03
N VAL A 191 -35.67 23.70 -11.02
CA VAL A 191 -37.06 24.00 -11.40
C VAL A 191 -37.26 23.57 -12.84
N ARG A 192 -38.24 22.73 -13.09
CA ARG A 192 -38.48 22.16 -14.42
C ARG A 192 -39.26 23.12 -15.32
N ALA A 193 -40.26 23.80 -14.80
CA ALA A 193 -41.11 24.67 -15.58
C ALA A 193 -41.74 25.81 -14.72
N ALA A 194 -42.22 26.84 -15.38
CA ALA A 194 -43.11 27.82 -14.80
C ALA A 194 -44.40 27.86 -15.62
N THR A 195 -45.51 28.06 -14.96
CA THR A 195 -46.82 28.20 -15.60
C THR A 195 -47.40 29.56 -15.32
N LEU A 196 -47.93 30.19 -16.35
CA LEU A 196 -48.65 31.48 -16.25
C LEU A 196 -50.16 31.21 -16.30
N SER A 197 -50.90 31.77 -15.38
CA SER A 197 -52.35 31.60 -15.27
C SER A 197 -53.04 32.95 -15.07
N PRO A 198 -54.23 33.17 -15.64
CA PRO A 198 -54.98 32.24 -16.53
C PRO A 198 -54.37 32.18 -17.94
N ALA A 199 -54.57 31.07 -18.66
CA ALA A 199 -54.05 30.89 -20.03
C ALA A 199 -54.69 31.86 -21.05
N LYS A 200 -55.87 32.38 -20.71
CA LYS A 200 -56.55 33.46 -21.45
C LYS A 200 -56.80 34.59 -20.49
N ALA A 201 -56.18 35.74 -20.75
CA ALA A 201 -56.27 36.92 -19.90
C ALA A 201 -56.97 38.08 -20.62
N THR A 202 -57.67 38.93 -19.86
CA THR A 202 -58.24 40.20 -20.27
C THR A 202 -57.49 41.35 -19.60
N VAL A 203 -57.77 42.60 -19.95
CA VAL A 203 -57.11 43.75 -19.33
C VAL A 203 -57.34 43.88 -17.82
N SER A 204 -58.34 43.18 -17.28
CA SER A 204 -58.67 43.14 -15.85
C SER A 204 -58.20 41.85 -15.16
N SER A 205 -57.51 40.92 -15.87
CA SER A 205 -57.06 39.69 -15.29
C SER A 205 -55.82 39.91 -14.43
N THR A 206 -55.80 39.30 -13.24
CA THR A 206 -54.58 39.14 -12.45
C THR A 206 -53.82 37.94 -12.97
N LEU A 207 -52.59 38.17 -13.40
CA LEU A 207 -51.70 37.10 -13.87
C LEU A 207 -50.85 36.55 -12.71
N THR A 208 -50.80 35.22 -12.59
CA THR A 208 -49.99 34.55 -11.61
C THR A 208 -49.00 33.62 -12.27
N CYS A 209 -47.74 33.68 -11.86
CA CYS A 209 -46.69 32.74 -12.26
C CYS A 209 -46.38 31.78 -11.14
N ALA A 210 -46.49 30.50 -11.44
CA ALA A 210 -46.20 29.42 -10.48
C ALA A 210 -45.08 28.52 -11.00
N ALA A 211 -44.11 28.23 -10.16
CA ALA A 211 -43.09 27.23 -10.46
C ALA A 211 -43.66 25.81 -10.37
N SER A 212 -43.22 24.93 -11.26
CA SER A 212 -43.62 23.50 -11.20
C SER A 212 -42.40 22.62 -11.40
N GLY A 213 -42.45 21.41 -10.76
CA GLY A 213 -41.38 20.42 -10.83
C GLY A 213 -40.10 20.90 -10.15
N ALA A 214 -40.19 21.68 -9.08
CA ALA A 214 -39.05 21.98 -8.24
C ALA A 214 -38.63 20.72 -7.46
N VAL A 215 -37.34 20.42 -7.57
CA VAL A 215 -36.73 19.24 -6.89
C VAL A 215 -35.40 19.67 -6.31
N ASP A 216 -35.17 19.30 -5.06
CA ASP A 216 -33.87 19.37 -4.39
C ASP A 216 -33.38 17.97 -4.11
N ALA A 217 -32.12 17.68 -4.52
CA ALA A 217 -31.54 16.34 -4.38
C ALA A 217 -31.18 16.01 -2.93
N ASP A 218 -30.96 17.03 -2.10
CA ASP A 218 -30.62 16.89 -0.68
C ASP A 218 -31.88 16.79 0.18
N GLY A 219 -33.06 17.08 -0.39
CA GLY A 219 -34.35 17.07 0.29
C GLY A 219 -34.63 18.34 1.10
N ASP A 220 -33.89 19.42 0.84
CA ASP A 220 -34.13 20.73 1.45
C ASP A 220 -35.50 21.32 1.00
N LYS A 221 -36.14 22.04 1.91
CA LYS A 221 -37.44 22.69 1.64
C LYS A 221 -37.28 24.14 1.27
#